data_f99ef40212a66942ab7f8358c9782816
#
_entry.id   f99ef40212a66942ab7f8358c9782816
#
_cell.length_a   1.000
_cell.length_b   1.000
_cell.length_c   1.000
_cell.angle_alpha   90.00
_cell.angle_beta   90.00
_cell.angle_gamma   90.00
#
_symmetry.space_group_name_H-M   'P 1'
#
loop_
_entity.id
_entity.type
_entity.pdbx_description
1 polymer ?
#
loop_
_entity_poly.entity_id
_entity_poly.type
_entity_poly.pdbx_seq_one_letter_code
_entity_poly.pdbx_strand_id
1 'polypeptide(L)'
;MKRFRKGEGFTLIELLIVIIIIGILAAIAIPMFLGQRDKAKESAVKEGVHSIQVGVQSYAVDYNDTYPATGGVTQANLATYVDNWPDNPWSTATYMTQQGSFIKGNYNYTLTSTGFTLVGWGKTAGVITVP
;
A
#
# COMPACT_ATOMS: atom_id res chain seq x y z
N MET A 1 9.71 -61.60 -10.03
CA MET A 1 10.63 -60.68 -9.36
C MET A 1 10.81 -59.44 -10.22
N LYS A 2 10.27 -58.28 -9.82
CA LYS A 2 10.48 -56.99 -10.51
C LYS A 2 11.86 -56.46 -10.10
N ARG A 3 12.78 -56.35 -11.06
CA ARG A 3 14.06 -55.68 -10.87
C ARG A 3 13.80 -54.19 -10.64
N PHE A 4 14.06 -53.70 -9.44
CA PHE A 4 14.19 -52.27 -9.19
C PHE A 4 15.33 -51.74 -10.04
N ARG A 5 15.04 -50.88 -11.04
CA ARG A 5 16.08 -50.11 -11.74
C ARG A 5 16.79 -49.30 -10.67
N LYS A 6 18.11 -49.48 -10.57
CA LYS A 6 18.98 -48.57 -9.81
C LYS A 6 18.81 -47.20 -10.41
N GLY A 7 18.10 -46.28 -9.70
CA GLY A 7 18.09 -44.89 -10.06
C GLY A 7 19.53 -44.37 -9.95
N GLU A 8 20.01 -43.74 -11.00
CA GLU A 8 21.27 -42.99 -10.97
C GLU A 8 21.10 -41.90 -9.92
N GLY A 9 21.91 -41.94 -8.87
CA GLY A 9 21.89 -40.93 -7.79
C GLY A 9 22.51 -39.61 -8.29
N PHE A 10 22.04 -38.49 -7.76
CA PHE A 10 22.63 -37.19 -8.01
C PHE A 10 24.09 -37.14 -7.54
N THR A 11 24.95 -36.53 -8.33
CA THR A 11 26.33 -36.25 -7.93
C THR A 11 26.37 -35.00 -7.02
N LEU A 12 27.36 -34.97 -6.13
CA LEU A 12 27.58 -33.84 -5.22
C LEU A 12 27.85 -32.53 -6.00
N ILE A 13 28.53 -32.64 -7.15
CA ILE A 13 28.83 -31.47 -7.99
C ILE A 13 27.59 -30.92 -8.69
N GLU A 14 26.65 -31.76 -9.12
CA GLU A 14 25.39 -31.30 -9.69
C GLU A 14 24.58 -30.50 -8.67
N LEU A 15 24.52 -30.94 -7.42
CA LEU A 15 23.85 -30.19 -6.36
C LEU A 15 24.56 -28.87 -6.06
N LEU A 16 25.90 -28.89 -6.04
CA LEU A 16 26.71 -27.70 -5.77
C LEU A 16 26.52 -26.63 -6.85
N ILE A 17 26.49 -26.99 -8.12
CA ILE A 17 26.24 -26.04 -9.22
C ILE A 17 24.86 -25.43 -9.11
N VAL A 18 23.85 -26.22 -8.79
CA VAL A 18 22.47 -25.73 -8.64
C VAL A 18 22.35 -24.68 -7.54
N ILE A 19 22.93 -24.93 -6.36
CA ILE A 19 22.87 -23.94 -5.26
C ILE A 19 23.64 -22.66 -5.57
N ILE A 20 24.78 -22.76 -6.30
CA ILE A 20 25.51 -21.56 -6.75
C ILE A 20 24.65 -20.72 -7.71
N ILE A 21 24.03 -21.36 -8.71
CA ILE A 21 23.17 -20.65 -9.67
C ILE A 21 21.98 -19.98 -8.95
N ILE A 22 21.30 -20.71 -8.06
CA ILE A 22 20.20 -20.16 -7.26
C ILE A 22 20.68 -18.98 -6.41
N GLY A 23 21.86 -19.09 -5.79
CA GLY A 23 22.45 -18.02 -4.99
C GLY A 23 22.69 -16.73 -5.79
N ILE A 24 23.23 -16.86 -7.01
CA ILE A 24 23.47 -15.72 -7.89
C ILE A 24 22.15 -15.07 -8.32
N LEU A 25 21.17 -15.87 -8.73
CA LEU A 25 19.85 -15.38 -9.14
C LEU A 25 19.12 -14.70 -7.99
N ALA A 26 19.15 -15.28 -6.79
CA ALA A 26 18.54 -14.71 -5.60
C ALA A 26 19.18 -13.36 -5.19
N ALA A 27 20.50 -13.26 -5.30
CA ALA A 27 21.23 -12.02 -4.97
C ALA A 27 20.77 -10.81 -5.82
N ILE A 28 20.34 -11.05 -7.05
CA ILE A 28 19.84 -10.00 -7.97
C ILE A 28 18.33 -9.81 -7.78
N ALA A 29 17.58 -10.91 -7.66
CA ALA A 29 16.13 -10.88 -7.66
C ALA A 29 15.52 -10.30 -6.36
N ILE A 30 16.12 -10.58 -5.19
CA ILE A 30 15.58 -10.15 -3.91
C ILE A 30 15.53 -8.63 -3.78
N PRO A 31 16.62 -7.84 -4.00
CA PRO A 31 16.57 -6.39 -3.87
C PRO A 31 15.60 -5.75 -4.88
N MET A 32 15.53 -6.27 -6.09
CA MET A 32 14.60 -5.80 -7.10
C MET A 32 13.15 -6.04 -6.69
N PHE A 33 12.84 -7.22 -6.16
CA PHE A 33 11.50 -7.57 -5.66
C PHE A 33 11.06 -6.67 -4.50
N LEU A 34 11.94 -6.39 -3.54
CA LEU A 34 11.64 -5.50 -2.42
C LEU A 34 11.31 -4.09 -2.91
N GLY A 35 12.05 -3.57 -3.88
CA GLY A 35 11.76 -2.27 -4.50
C GLY A 35 10.40 -2.22 -5.19
N GLN A 36 10.02 -3.27 -5.91
CA GLN A 36 8.71 -3.36 -6.56
C GLN A 36 7.57 -3.45 -5.55
N ARG A 37 7.76 -4.19 -4.46
CA ARG A 37 6.79 -4.28 -3.37
C ARG A 37 6.53 -2.93 -2.72
N ASP A 38 7.58 -2.13 -2.49
CA ASP A 38 7.42 -0.79 -1.91
C ASP A 38 6.64 0.13 -2.87
N LYS A 39 6.93 0.10 -4.18
CA LYS A 39 6.19 0.85 -5.19
C LYS A 39 4.71 0.44 -5.25
N ALA A 40 4.41 -0.85 -5.14
CA ALA A 40 3.03 -1.34 -5.10
C ALA A 40 2.28 -0.80 -3.87
N LYS A 41 2.92 -0.74 -2.71
CA LYS A 41 2.36 -0.14 -1.49
C LYS A 41 2.10 1.36 -1.64
N GLU A 42 3.01 2.10 -2.27
CA GLU A 42 2.80 3.53 -2.55
C GLU A 42 1.64 3.75 -3.54
N SER A 43 1.48 2.88 -4.53
CA SER A 43 0.32 2.93 -5.43
C SER A 43 -0.98 2.66 -4.70
N ALA A 44 -1.00 1.72 -3.75
CA ALA A 44 -2.17 1.45 -2.92
C ALA A 44 -2.54 2.66 -2.03
N VAL A 45 -1.56 3.41 -1.50
CA VAL A 45 -1.84 4.68 -0.79
C VAL A 45 -2.46 5.71 -1.71
N LYS A 46 -1.96 5.86 -2.95
CA LYS A 46 -2.52 6.81 -3.92
C LYS A 46 -3.98 6.50 -4.24
N GLU A 47 -4.29 5.22 -4.45
CA GLU A 47 -5.65 4.76 -4.69
C GLU A 47 -6.56 4.98 -3.47
N GLY A 48 -6.06 4.68 -2.26
CA GLY A 48 -6.78 4.92 -1.01
C GLY A 48 -7.08 6.40 -0.79
N VAL A 49 -6.12 7.29 -1.02
CA VAL A 49 -6.33 8.74 -0.93
C VAL A 49 -7.34 9.23 -1.96
N HIS A 50 -7.30 8.69 -3.18
CA HIS A 50 -8.29 9.03 -4.20
C HIS A 50 -9.71 8.59 -3.80
N SER A 51 -9.85 7.41 -3.24
CA SER A 51 -11.13 6.92 -2.70
C SER A 51 -11.67 7.83 -1.59
N ILE A 52 -10.82 8.25 -0.65
CA ILE A 52 -11.17 9.20 0.41
C ILE A 52 -11.54 10.56 -0.18
N GLN A 53 -10.81 11.06 -1.19
CA GLN A 53 -11.11 12.31 -1.89
C GLN A 53 -12.53 12.29 -2.48
N VAL A 54 -12.89 11.23 -3.18
CA VAL A 54 -14.24 11.07 -3.75
C VAL A 54 -15.29 11.07 -2.64
N GLY A 55 -15.03 10.39 -1.51
CA GLY A 55 -15.92 10.39 -0.36
C GLY A 55 -16.10 11.79 0.25
N VAL A 56 -15.03 12.57 0.38
CA VAL A 56 -15.08 13.96 0.87
C VAL A 56 -15.88 14.85 -0.06
N GLN A 57 -15.72 14.67 -1.38
CA GLN A 57 -16.48 15.43 -2.38
C GLN A 57 -17.97 15.06 -2.35
N SER A 58 -18.28 13.75 -2.22
CA SER A 58 -19.67 13.28 -2.10
C SER A 58 -20.35 13.83 -0.83
N TYR A 59 -19.62 13.88 0.28
CA TYR A 59 -20.08 14.52 1.50
C TYR A 59 -20.43 16.00 1.26
N ALA A 60 -19.56 16.76 0.59
CA ALA A 60 -19.80 18.17 0.32
C ALA A 60 -21.06 18.42 -0.54
N VAL A 61 -21.34 17.53 -1.49
CA VAL A 61 -22.58 17.61 -2.30
C VAL A 61 -23.83 17.51 -1.42
N ASP A 62 -23.84 16.63 -0.43
CA ASP A 62 -24.98 16.45 0.47
C ASP A 62 -25.10 17.58 1.52
N TYR A 63 -24.00 18.27 1.82
CA TYR A 63 -23.94 19.33 2.83
C TYR A 63 -23.74 20.74 2.25
N ASN A 64 -24.31 21.03 1.09
CA ASN A 64 -24.31 22.38 0.47
C ASN A 64 -22.88 22.93 0.28
N ASP A 65 -22.02 22.18 -0.39
CA ASP A 65 -20.60 22.51 -0.63
C ASP A 65 -19.78 22.74 0.66
N THR A 66 -20.24 22.18 1.79
CA THR A 66 -19.50 22.24 3.06
C THR A 66 -18.66 20.99 3.24
N TYR A 67 -17.36 21.16 3.27
CA TYR A 67 -16.40 20.07 3.50
C TYR A 67 -16.30 19.69 4.98
N PRO A 68 -15.95 18.44 5.31
CA PRO A 68 -15.71 18.02 6.69
C PRO A 68 -14.66 18.90 7.38
N ALA A 69 -14.81 19.14 8.68
CA ALA A 69 -13.79 19.85 9.46
C ALA A 69 -12.47 19.08 9.48
N THR A 70 -11.35 19.79 9.69
CA THR A 70 -10.05 19.14 9.91
C THR A 70 -10.15 18.15 11.09
N GLY A 71 -9.76 16.91 10.88
CA GLY A 71 -9.97 15.81 11.84
C GLY A 71 -11.28 15.03 11.64
N GLY A 72 -12.20 15.53 10.82
CA GLY A 72 -13.50 14.90 10.55
C GLY A 72 -13.49 13.82 9.47
N VAL A 73 -12.40 13.68 8.70
CA VAL A 73 -12.27 12.67 7.64
C VAL A 73 -11.78 11.37 8.26
N THR A 74 -12.69 10.53 8.69
CA THR A 74 -12.40 9.23 9.31
C THR A 74 -13.35 8.17 8.76
N GLN A 75 -12.98 6.90 8.89
CA GLN A 75 -13.83 5.78 8.50
C GLN A 75 -15.23 5.89 9.13
N ALA A 76 -15.32 6.23 10.43
CA ALA A 76 -16.58 6.32 11.13
C ALA A 76 -17.49 7.44 10.59
N ASN A 77 -16.92 8.60 10.25
CA ASN A 77 -17.66 9.78 9.82
C ASN A 77 -18.07 9.74 8.34
N LEU A 78 -17.31 9.04 7.52
CA LEU A 78 -17.51 8.96 6.07
C LEU A 78 -17.92 7.56 5.59
N ALA A 79 -18.37 6.68 6.50
CA ALA A 79 -18.77 5.31 6.17
C ALA A 79 -19.87 5.24 5.08
N THR A 80 -20.74 6.23 4.97
CA THR A 80 -21.79 6.30 3.95
C THR A 80 -21.26 6.72 2.58
N TYR A 81 -20.12 7.42 2.54
CA TYR A 81 -19.54 8.01 1.33
C TYR A 81 -18.34 7.22 0.79
N VAL A 82 -17.79 6.32 1.58
CA VAL A 82 -16.67 5.44 1.21
C VAL A 82 -17.01 4.01 1.58
N ASP A 83 -17.51 3.25 0.63
CA ASP A 83 -18.03 1.88 0.85
C ASP A 83 -16.97 0.92 1.42
N ASN A 84 -15.74 1.04 0.96
CA ASN A 84 -14.63 0.22 1.42
C ASN A 84 -13.47 1.13 1.82
N TRP A 85 -13.37 1.41 3.12
CA TRP A 85 -12.30 2.27 3.64
C TRP A 85 -10.93 1.66 3.36
N PRO A 86 -10.00 2.40 2.77
CA PRO A 86 -8.72 1.84 2.35
C PRO A 86 -7.87 1.37 3.53
N ASP A 87 -7.23 0.22 3.34
CA ASP A 87 -6.28 -0.35 4.29
C ASP A 87 -4.92 0.33 4.21
N ASN A 88 -4.23 0.39 5.35
CA ASN A 88 -2.84 0.82 5.38
C ASN A 88 -1.92 -0.29 4.84
N PRO A 89 -1.25 -0.12 3.69
CA PRO A 89 -0.47 -1.18 3.06
C PRO A 89 0.82 -1.56 3.82
N TRP A 90 1.22 -0.80 4.83
CA TRP A 90 2.34 -1.12 5.73
C TRP A 90 1.89 -1.71 7.07
N SER A 91 0.59 -1.73 7.36
CA SER A 91 0.02 -2.35 8.56
C SER A 91 -0.92 -3.49 8.17
N THR A 92 -0.80 -4.63 8.81
CA THR A 92 -1.60 -5.83 8.47
C THR A 92 -2.99 -5.85 9.10
N ALA A 93 -3.33 -4.86 9.91
CA ALA A 93 -4.55 -4.90 10.72
C ALA A 93 -5.24 -3.54 10.91
N THR A 94 -4.83 -2.51 10.17
CA THR A 94 -5.38 -1.16 10.35
C THR A 94 -5.70 -0.50 9.03
N TYR A 95 -6.84 0.17 9.01
CA TYR A 95 -7.21 1.09 7.93
C TYR A 95 -6.28 2.30 7.90
N MET A 96 -6.27 3.00 6.76
CA MET A 96 -5.65 4.32 6.68
C MET A 96 -6.34 5.27 7.67
N THR A 97 -5.53 5.97 8.48
CA THR A 97 -6.01 6.93 9.46
C THR A 97 -5.52 8.33 9.16
N GLN A 98 -6.32 9.33 9.52
CA GLN A 98 -5.90 10.71 9.44
C GLN A 98 -4.82 11.00 10.50
N GLN A 99 -3.71 11.60 10.06
CA GLN A 99 -2.58 11.94 10.93
C GLN A 99 -2.09 13.35 10.60
N GLY A 100 -1.77 14.13 11.61
CA GLY A 100 -1.17 15.47 11.45
C GLY A 100 0.32 15.44 11.10
N SER A 101 0.96 14.28 11.18
CA SER A 101 2.40 14.08 10.90
C SER A 101 2.62 12.84 10.05
N PHE A 102 3.82 12.72 9.48
CA PHE A 102 4.19 11.60 8.64
C PHE A 102 4.09 10.25 9.36
N ILE A 103 3.17 9.40 8.92
CA ILE A 103 3.07 7.98 9.28
C ILE A 103 2.79 7.18 8.00
N LYS A 104 3.67 6.23 7.67
CA LYS A 104 3.56 5.41 6.45
C LYS A 104 2.19 4.80 6.26
N GLY A 105 1.65 4.94 5.07
CA GLY A 105 0.39 4.33 4.69
C GLY A 105 -0.84 5.03 5.21
N ASN A 106 -0.69 6.14 5.88
CA ASN A 106 -1.77 7.00 6.35
C ASN A 106 -1.89 8.26 5.49
N TYR A 107 -2.82 9.12 5.83
CA TYR A 107 -3.06 10.38 5.13
C TYR A 107 -3.19 11.54 6.10
N ASN A 108 -3.03 12.75 5.59
CA ASN A 108 -3.39 13.98 6.27
C ASN A 108 -4.47 14.70 5.46
N TYR A 109 -5.51 15.16 6.14
CA TYR A 109 -6.56 15.99 5.60
C TYR A 109 -6.52 17.34 6.27
N THR A 110 -6.55 18.39 5.49
CA THR A 110 -6.60 19.78 5.98
C THR A 110 -7.66 20.54 5.22
N LEU A 111 -8.62 21.10 5.95
CA LEU A 111 -9.60 22.04 5.40
C LEU A 111 -8.93 23.38 5.15
N THR A 112 -9.17 23.95 3.96
CA THR A 112 -8.68 25.27 3.57
C THR A 112 -9.86 26.22 3.33
N SER A 113 -9.60 27.51 3.16
CA SER A 113 -10.63 28.50 2.90
C SER A 113 -11.37 28.30 1.57
N THR A 114 -10.77 27.61 0.62
CA THR A 114 -11.30 27.39 -0.74
C THR A 114 -11.58 25.93 -1.06
N GLY A 115 -11.42 25.03 -0.10
CA GLY A 115 -11.59 23.58 -0.32
C GLY A 115 -10.84 22.77 0.73
N PHE A 116 -10.14 21.73 0.31
CA PHE A 116 -9.36 20.87 1.19
C PHE A 116 -8.08 20.39 0.52
N THR A 117 -7.17 19.86 1.33
CA THR A 117 -5.96 19.18 0.85
C THR A 117 -5.87 17.82 1.50
N LEU A 118 -5.62 16.79 0.71
CA LEU A 118 -5.31 15.42 1.15
C LEU A 118 -3.89 15.04 0.74
N VAL A 119 -3.10 14.58 1.69
CA VAL A 119 -1.72 14.11 1.45
C VAL A 119 -1.61 12.65 1.91
N GLY A 120 -1.30 11.74 1.01
CA GLY A 120 -1.00 10.35 1.33
C GLY A 120 0.49 10.14 1.62
N TRP A 121 0.80 9.39 2.66
CA TRP A 121 2.16 9.14 3.11
C TRP A 121 2.72 7.81 2.57
N GLY A 122 3.76 7.87 1.74
CA GLY A 122 4.48 6.72 1.23
C GLY A 122 5.55 6.19 2.18
N LYS A 123 6.62 5.63 1.63
CA LYS A 123 7.74 5.06 2.40
C LYS A 123 8.53 6.12 3.16
N THR A 124 8.80 7.25 2.55
CA THR A 124 9.71 8.30 3.06
C THR A 124 9.11 9.70 3.03
N ALA A 125 8.07 9.92 2.23
CA ALA A 125 7.48 11.25 2.03
C ALA A 125 6.02 11.14 1.58
N GLY A 126 5.36 12.27 1.35
CA GLY A 126 4.07 12.32 0.68
C GLY A 126 4.19 11.80 -0.75
N VAL A 127 3.35 10.84 -1.10
CA VAL A 127 3.35 10.21 -2.44
C VAL A 127 2.27 10.77 -3.36
N ILE A 128 1.28 11.44 -2.78
CA ILE A 128 0.20 12.12 -3.50
C ILE A 128 -0.30 13.29 -2.65
N THR A 129 -0.57 14.39 -3.32
CA THR A 129 -1.30 15.54 -2.77
C THR A 129 -2.42 15.86 -3.73
N VAL A 130 -3.65 15.92 -3.22
CA VAL A 130 -4.84 16.28 -3.99
C VAL A 130 -5.51 17.48 -3.33
N PRO A 131 -5.98 18.43 -4.16
CA PRO A 131 -6.75 19.57 -3.68
C PRO A 131 -8.14 19.18 -3.28
#